data_ac9a50c8ad2b804074b029c59dde33c0
#
_entry.id   ac9a50c8ad2b804074b029c59dde33c0
#
_cell.length_a   1.000
_cell.length_b   1.000
_cell.length_c   1.000
_cell.angle_alpha   90.00
_cell.angle_beta   90.00
_cell.angle_gamma   90.00
#
_symmetry.space_group_name_H-M   'P 1'
#
loop_
_entity.id
_entity.type
_entity.pdbx_description
1 polymer ?
#
loop_
_entity_poly.entity_id
_entity_poly.type
_entity_poly.pdbx_seq_one_letter_code
_entity_poly.pdbx_strand_id
1 'polypeptide(L)'
;MLQNAGAVVFTPRERDWQTEELIIDNDVSKQPSYLEVNVKGNWETAPQKGFSYHSGTYENGENPFIAGTARMIKATKSNRYSLISYQPQFNKEGRYAVYVSYQTLEKSVPDAEYIIYHKGEVTRFNVNQTMGGGTWVYLGTFDFAQG
;
A
#
# COMPACT_ATOMS: atom_id res chain seq x y z
N MET A 1 9.80 -15.50 7.51
CA MET A 1 8.36 -15.54 7.75
C MET A 1 7.74 -14.21 7.36
N LEU A 2 6.70 -14.29 6.64
CA LEU A 2 6.01 -13.09 6.20
C LEU A 2 4.97 -12.65 7.21
N GLN A 3 4.90 -11.36 7.43
CA GLN A 3 3.85 -10.74 8.20
C GLN A 3 2.82 -10.15 7.26
N ASN A 4 1.60 -10.63 7.36
CA ASN A 4 0.48 -10.18 6.52
C ASN A 4 -0.43 -9.18 7.22
N ALA A 5 -0.01 -8.66 8.35
CA ALA A 5 -0.82 -7.80 9.21
C ALA A 5 -0.53 -6.32 9.03
N GLY A 6 0.05 -5.92 7.94
CA GLY A 6 0.39 -4.53 7.70
C GLY A 6 1.66 -4.05 8.36
N ALA A 7 2.42 -4.95 8.96
CA ALA A 7 3.67 -4.59 9.61
C ALA A 7 4.82 -4.54 8.62
N VAL A 8 5.73 -3.61 8.85
CA VAL A 8 7.06 -3.66 8.23
C VAL A 8 7.83 -4.80 8.87
N VAL A 9 8.39 -5.68 8.04
CA VAL A 9 9.09 -6.87 8.53
C VAL A 9 10.57 -6.59 8.64
N PHE A 10 11.14 -6.84 9.80
CA PHE A 10 12.56 -6.68 10.08
C PHE A 10 13.22 -8.02 10.29
N THR A 11 14.54 -8.05 10.00
CA THR A 11 15.37 -9.20 10.33
C THR A 11 15.64 -9.24 11.84
N PRO A 12 15.21 -10.28 12.56
CA PRO A 12 15.30 -10.29 14.02
C PRO A 12 16.71 -10.18 14.60
N ARG A 13 17.73 -10.53 13.82
CA ARG A 13 19.13 -10.46 14.24
C ARG A 13 19.73 -9.06 14.21
N GLU A 14 19.06 -8.11 13.63
CA GLU A 14 19.53 -6.73 13.55
C GLU A 14 19.15 -6.00 14.83
N ARG A 15 20.15 -5.48 15.54
CA ARG A 15 19.92 -4.84 16.84
C ARG A 15 19.22 -3.52 16.74
N ASP A 16 19.50 -2.77 15.68
CA ASP A 16 19.02 -1.40 15.49
C ASP A 16 17.86 -1.31 14.51
N TRP A 17 17.23 -2.44 14.24
CA TRP A 17 16.08 -2.44 13.33
C TRP A 17 14.93 -1.63 13.92
N GLN A 18 14.19 -0.98 13.02
CA GLN A 18 13.06 -0.17 13.39
C GLN A 18 11.85 -1.05 13.73
N THR A 19 11.18 -0.69 14.81
CA THR A 19 9.89 -1.28 15.17
C THR A 19 8.73 -0.44 14.68
N GLU A 20 9.01 0.68 14.03
CA GLU A 20 7.99 1.60 13.55
C GLU A 20 7.25 1.01 12.36
N GLU A 21 5.94 1.00 12.46
CA GLU A 21 5.02 0.65 11.39
C GLU A 21 4.24 1.89 10.97
N LEU A 22 4.22 2.16 9.68
CA LEU A 22 3.46 3.26 9.11
C LEU A 22 2.46 2.67 8.11
N ILE A 23 1.20 2.71 8.46
CA ILE A 23 0.12 2.17 7.63
C ILE A 23 -0.74 3.32 7.14
N ILE A 24 -0.91 3.40 5.83
CA ILE A 24 -1.84 4.33 5.20
C ILE A 24 -2.94 3.49 4.55
N ASP A 25 -4.14 3.71 5.02
CA ASP A 25 -5.33 2.97 4.59
C ASP A 25 -6.35 3.96 4.02
N ASN A 26 -6.92 3.62 2.87
CA ASN A 26 -7.89 4.49 2.19
C ASN A 26 -9.17 4.76 3.01
N ASP A 27 -9.50 3.90 3.95
CA ASP A 27 -10.71 4.07 4.78
C ASP A 27 -10.50 5.00 5.97
N VAL A 28 -9.29 5.06 6.52
CA VAL A 28 -9.03 5.78 7.79
C VAL A 28 -8.04 6.92 7.66
N SER A 29 -7.13 6.85 6.71
CA SER A 29 -6.12 7.90 6.53
C SER A 29 -6.70 9.11 5.81
N LYS A 30 -6.24 10.29 6.22
CA LYS A 30 -6.73 11.57 5.68
C LYS A 30 -5.58 12.32 5.03
N GLN A 31 -5.92 13.37 4.28
CA GLN A 31 -4.92 14.27 3.72
C GLN A 31 -4.03 14.87 4.81
N PRO A 32 -2.72 15.06 4.53
CA PRO A 32 -2.06 14.77 3.25
C PRO A 32 -1.62 13.31 3.08
N SER A 33 -1.78 12.45 4.09
CA SER A 33 -1.26 11.08 4.06
C SER A 33 -1.89 10.23 2.97
N TYR A 34 -3.16 10.43 2.68
CA TYR A 34 -3.86 9.75 1.61
C TYR A 34 -4.62 10.76 0.74
N LEU A 35 -4.41 10.70 -0.56
CA LEU A 35 -5.06 11.59 -1.52
C LEU A 35 -5.35 10.88 -2.83
N GLU A 36 -6.59 10.95 -3.28
CA GLU A 36 -7.00 10.54 -4.61
C GLU A 36 -7.11 11.75 -5.54
N VAL A 37 -6.51 11.65 -6.72
CA VAL A 37 -6.57 12.67 -7.74
C VAL A 37 -7.27 12.11 -8.98
N ASN A 38 -8.39 12.72 -9.35
CA ASN A 38 -9.19 12.34 -10.51
C ASN A 38 -8.85 13.28 -11.67
N VAL A 39 -8.14 12.77 -12.65
CA VAL A 39 -7.81 13.52 -13.88
C VAL A 39 -8.51 12.90 -15.08
N LYS A 40 -8.37 11.60 -15.25
CA LYS A 40 -9.04 10.82 -16.29
C LYS A 40 -9.68 9.60 -15.63
N GLY A 41 -11.01 9.64 -15.53
CA GLY A 41 -11.76 8.67 -14.76
C GLY A 41 -11.78 8.99 -13.27
N ASN A 42 -12.64 8.33 -12.54
CA ASN A 42 -12.84 8.52 -11.12
C ASN A 42 -12.50 7.25 -10.36
N TRP A 43 -11.85 7.40 -9.22
CA TRP A 43 -11.65 6.31 -8.28
C TRP A 43 -12.99 5.85 -7.72
N GLU A 44 -13.16 4.55 -7.63
CA GLU A 44 -14.39 3.90 -7.14
C GLU A 44 -14.03 2.84 -6.10
N THR A 45 -15.00 2.50 -5.27
CA THR A 45 -14.85 1.39 -4.33
C THR A 45 -14.99 0.07 -5.08
N ALA A 46 -14.03 -0.80 -4.89
CA ALA A 46 -14.05 -2.13 -5.48
C ALA A 46 -15.15 -3.01 -4.85
N PRO A 47 -15.66 -4.00 -5.58
CA PRO A 47 -16.72 -4.87 -5.07
C PRO A 47 -16.26 -5.80 -3.94
N GLN A 48 -14.97 -6.14 -3.87
CA GLN A 48 -14.42 -6.94 -2.79
C GLN A 48 -13.95 -6.08 -1.64
N LYS A 49 -13.90 -6.69 -0.45
CA LYS A 49 -13.33 -6.04 0.73
C LYS A 49 -11.84 -5.80 0.55
N GLY A 50 -11.34 -4.79 1.22
CA GLY A 50 -9.92 -4.48 1.27
C GLY A 50 -9.12 -5.47 2.11
N PHE A 51 -7.85 -5.19 2.23
CA PHE A 51 -6.93 -5.90 3.11
C PHE A 51 -6.17 -4.87 3.94
N SER A 52 -6.41 -4.88 5.23
CA SER A 52 -5.76 -3.94 6.13
C SER A 52 -5.45 -4.58 7.47
N TYR A 53 -4.70 -3.87 8.29
CA TYR A 53 -4.47 -4.29 9.66
C TYR A 53 -5.76 -4.16 10.46
N HIS A 54 -6.19 -5.25 11.07
CA HIS A 54 -7.36 -5.27 11.94
C HIS A 54 -6.92 -5.14 13.40
N SER A 55 -7.30 -4.05 14.02
CA SER A 55 -7.07 -3.84 15.45
C SER A 55 -8.34 -4.19 16.23
N GLY A 56 -8.18 -4.96 17.28
CA GLY A 56 -9.28 -5.38 18.15
C GLY A 56 -9.48 -6.89 18.18
N THR A 57 -10.59 -7.30 18.75
CA THR A 57 -10.96 -8.72 18.84
C THR A 57 -11.68 -9.17 17.58
N TYR A 58 -11.45 -10.40 17.20
CA TYR A 58 -12.16 -11.06 16.10
C TYR A 58 -12.66 -12.41 16.57
N GLU A 59 -13.71 -12.89 15.90
CA GLU A 59 -14.32 -14.17 16.24
C GLU A 59 -13.56 -15.33 15.61
N ASN A 60 -13.77 -16.51 16.16
CA ASN A 60 -13.17 -17.73 15.63
C ASN A 60 -13.64 -17.97 14.20
N GLY A 61 -12.69 -18.15 13.28
CA GLY A 61 -12.96 -18.31 11.85
C GLY A 61 -13.03 -17.01 11.05
N GLU A 62 -13.01 -15.87 11.70
CA GLU A 62 -12.91 -14.57 11.04
C GLU A 62 -11.47 -14.33 10.58
N ASN A 63 -11.31 -13.78 9.37
CA ASN A 63 -10.00 -13.31 8.92
C ASN A 63 -9.85 -11.83 9.32
N PRO A 64 -9.03 -11.51 10.31
CA PRO A 64 -8.92 -10.14 10.81
C PRO A 64 -8.28 -9.16 9.83
N PHE A 65 -7.68 -9.66 8.75
CA PHE A 65 -7.01 -8.84 7.75
C PHE A 65 -7.91 -8.47 6.57
N ILE A 66 -9.05 -9.13 6.42
CA ILE A 66 -10.05 -8.76 5.42
C ILE A 66 -10.96 -7.71 6.04
N ALA A 67 -10.66 -6.44 5.77
CA ALA A 67 -11.38 -5.34 6.38
C ALA A 67 -11.45 -4.14 5.43
N GLY A 68 -12.49 -3.31 5.62
CA GLY A 68 -12.64 -2.07 4.89
C GLY A 68 -12.87 -2.26 3.41
N THR A 69 -12.48 -1.25 2.65
CA THR A 69 -12.69 -1.19 1.20
C THR A 69 -11.37 -1.14 0.45
N ALA A 70 -11.41 -1.51 -0.81
CA ALA A 70 -10.32 -1.28 -1.75
C ALA A 70 -10.79 -0.27 -2.80
N ARG A 71 -9.85 0.45 -3.39
CA ARG A 71 -10.14 1.44 -4.42
C ARG A 71 -9.73 0.92 -5.78
N MET A 72 -10.52 1.25 -6.79
CA MET A 72 -10.25 0.85 -8.17
C MET A 72 -10.51 2.00 -9.12
N ILE A 73 -9.86 1.96 -10.27
CA ILE A 73 -10.09 2.86 -11.38
C ILE A 73 -9.89 2.11 -12.70
N LYS A 74 -10.58 2.54 -13.71
CA LYS A 74 -10.37 2.01 -15.05
C LYS A 74 -9.03 2.45 -15.59
N ALA A 75 -8.22 1.50 -16.03
CA ALA A 75 -6.92 1.77 -16.63
C ALA A 75 -7.07 2.59 -17.92
N THR A 76 -6.10 3.45 -18.17
CA THR A 76 -6.07 4.31 -19.35
C THR A 76 -4.68 4.32 -19.97
N LYS A 77 -4.63 4.50 -21.29
CA LYS A 77 -3.38 4.73 -22.03
C LYS A 77 -3.05 6.22 -22.18
N SER A 78 -3.87 7.09 -21.62
CA SER A 78 -3.68 8.53 -21.68
C SER A 78 -2.44 8.98 -20.87
N ASN A 79 -1.76 10.04 -21.32
CA ASN A 79 -0.74 10.71 -20.53
C ASN A 79 -1.32 11.44 -19.31
N ARG A 80 -2.62 11.68 -19.32
CA ARG A 80 -3.35 12.28 -18.20
C ARG A 80 -4.05 11.17 -17.45
N TYR A 81 -3.52 10.82 -16.30
CA TYR A 81 -4.05 9.72 -15.49
C TYR A 81 -4.36 10.17 -14.08
N SER A 82 -5.35 9.54 -13.51
CA SER A 82 -5.68 9.68 -12.10
C SER A 82 -4.65 8.91 -11.26
N LEU A 83 -4.42 9.35 -10.04
CA LEU A 83 -3.46 8.71 -9.15
C LEU A 83 -3.95 8.69 -7.71
N ILE A 84 -3.34 7.82 -6.91
CA ILE A 84 -3.42 7.85 -5.46
C ILE A 84 -2.02 8.19 -4.93
N SER A 85 -1.98 9.12 -4.00
CA SER A 85 -0.76 9.48 -3.29
C SER A 85 -0.81 8.99 -1.86
N TYR A 86 0.25 8.34 -1.43
CA TYR A 86 0.49 7.90 -0.06
C TYR A 86 1.69 8.66 0.48
N GLN A 87 1.49 9.40 1.57
CA GLN A 87 2.54 10.24 2.17
C GLN A 87 2.71 9.87 3.65
N PRO A 88 3.52 8.87 3.95
CA PRO A 88 3.84 8.56 5.33
C PRO A 88 4.68 9.67 5.98
N GLN A 89 4.48 9.87 7.27
CA GLN A 89 5.30 10.77 8.08
C GLN A 89 6.28 9.93 8.88
N PHE A 90 7.56 10.04 8.55
CA PHE A 90 8.61 9.27 9.21
C PHE A 90 9.11 9.99 10.45
N ASN A 91 9.04 9.36 11.59
CA ASN A 91 9.56 9.89 12.84
C ASN A 91 11.08 9.84 12.90
N LYS A 92 11.67 8.92 12.17
CA LYS A 92 13.11 8.74 12.06
C LYS A 92 13.52 8.55 10.61
N GLU A 93 14.65 9.10 10.28
CA GLU A 93 15.36 8.72 9.06
C GLU A 93 15.79 7.25 9.15
N GLY A 94 15.73 6.53 8.06
CA GLY A 94 16.18 5.14 8.03
C GLY A 94 15.71 4.39 6.81
N ARG A 95 15.98 3.10 6.83
CA ARG A 95 15.55 2.17 5.78
C ARG A 95 14.25 1.51 6.16
N TYR A 96 13.30 1.58 5.25
CA TYR A 96 11.97 1.01 5.45
C TYR A 96 11.61 0.09 4.29
N ALA A 97 11.10 -1.08 4.61
CA ALA A 97 10.49 -1.96 3.63
C ALA A 97 9.11 -1.41 3.26
N VAL A 98 8.85 -1.30 1.98
CA VAL A 98 7.59 -0.77 1.45
C VAL A 98 6.74 -1.90 0.91
N TYR A 99 5.51 -1.95 1.37
CA TYR A 99 4.50 -2.91 0.94
C TYR A 99 3.28 -2.17 0.42
N VAL A 100 2.63 -2.76 -0.54
CA VAL A 100 1.32 -2.29 -1.03
C VAL A 100 0.31 -3.42 -0.96
N SER A 101 -0.95 -3.05 -0.89
CA SER A 101 -2.05 -4.00 -0.95
C SER A 101 -3.07 -3.54 -1.97
N TYR A 102 -3.58 -4.47 -2.73
CA TYR A 102 -4.62 -4.26 -3.74
C TYR A 102 -5.50 -5.50 -3.82
N GLN A 103 -6.62 -5.39 -4.50
CA GLN A 103 -7.45 -6.53 -4.81
C GLN A 103 -7.22 -6.97 -6.25
N THR A 104 -7.15 -8.28 -6.45
CA THR A 104 -7.15 -8.84 -7.79
C THR A 104 -8.58 -8.98 -8.27
N LEU A 105 -8.93 -8.24 -9.31
CA LEU A 105 -10.24 -8.25 -9.93
C LEU A 105 -10.14 -8.92 -11.31
N GLU A 106 -11.29 -9.29 -11.87
CA GLU A 106 -11.36 -9.93 -13.18
C GLU A 106 -10.64 -9.15 -14.28
N LYS A 107 -10.72 -7.81 -14.21
CA LYS A 107 -10.11 -6.91 -15.20
C LYS A 107 -8.89 -6.17 -14.69
N SER A 108 -8.22 -6.71 -13.68
CA SER A 108 -6.96 -6.12 -13.19
C SER A 108 -5.90 -6.12 -14.28
N VAL A 109 -5.03 -5.11 -14.23
CA VAL A 109 -3.97 -4.94 -15.22
C VAL A 109 -2.67 -5.61 -14.75
N PRO A 110 -1.83 -6.09 -15.70
CA PRO A 110 -0.56 -6.70 -15.34
C PRO A 110 0.58 -5.71 -15.09
N ASP A 111 0.34 -4.42 -15.30
CA ASP A 111 1.38 -3.38 -15.34
C ASP A 111 0.97 -2.10 -14.62
N ALA A 112 0.32 -2.22 -13.46
CA ALA A 112 0.00 -1.06 -12.65
C ALA A 112 1.30 -0.38 -12.18
N GLU A 113 1.43 0.92 -12.45
CA GLU A 113 2.62 1.67 -12.09
C GLU A 113 2.56 2.16 -10.65
N TYR A 114 3.63 1.87 -9.91
CA TYR A 114 3.89 2.41 -8.57
C TYR A 114 5.18 3.20 -8.61
N ILE A 115 5.15 4.39 -8.04
CA ILE A 115 6.29 5.31 -8.00
C ILE A 115 6.63 5.58 -6.55
N ILE A 116 7.88 5.35 -6.16
CA ILE A 116 8.35 5.61 -4.81
C ILE A 116 9.38 6.74 -4.88
N TYR A 117 9.08 7.81 -4.14
CA TYR A 117 9.99 8.94 -3.94
C TYR A 117 10.72 8.73 -2.62
N HIS A 118 12.03 8.63 -2.66
CA HIS A 118 12.84 8.35 -1.48
C HIS A 118 14.16 9.11 -1.53
N LYS A 119 14.43 9.91 -0.51
CA LYS A 119 15.67 10.70 -0.36
C LYS A 119 16.16 11.36 -1.64
N GLY A 120 15.26 12.03 -2.35
CA GLY A 120 15.59 12.73 -3.60
C GLY A 120 15.71 11.85 -4.84
N GLU A 121 15.51 10.55 -4.68
CA GLU A 121 15.48 9.60 -5.78
C GLU A 121 14.07 9.14 -6.10
N VAL A 122 13.89 8.53 -7.24
CA VAL A 122 12.61 8.00 -7.71
C VAL A 122 12.82 6.59 -8.23
N THR A 123 12.02 5.66 -7.73
CA THR A 123 11.99 4.28 -8.25
C THR A 123 10.60 3.95 -8.75
N ARG A 124 10.55 3.37 -9.95
CA ARG A 124 9.29 2.99 -10.61
C ARG A 124 9.16 1.48 -10.67
N PHE A 125 7.94 0.99 -10.42
CA PHE A 125 7.61 -0.42 -10.49
C PHE A 125 6.38 -0.63 -11.34
N ASN A 126 6.38 -1.71 -12.11
CA ASN A 126 5.16 -2.25 -12.68
C ASN A 126 4.75 -3.47 -11.87
N VAL A 127 3.56 -3.42 -11.30
CA VAL A 127 3.03 -4.49 -10.47
C VAL A 127 1.91 -5.20 -11.22
N ASN A 128 2.05 -6.51 -11.33
CA ASN A 128 1.01 -7.33 -11.94
C ASN A 128 -0.12 -7.55 -10.93
N GLN A 129 -1.19 -6.78 -11.07
CA GLN A 129 -2.35 -6.87 -10.19
C GLN A 129 -3.33 -7.98 -10.57
N THR A 130 -3.04 -8.75 -11.60
CA THR A 130 -3.84 -9.94 -11.95
C THR A 130 -3.62 -11.08 -10.97
N MET A 131 -2.66 -10.94 -10.08
CA MET A 131 -2.34 -11.90 -9.02
C MET A 131 -1.84 -11.16 -7.77
N GLY A 132 -1.78 -11.86 -6.65
CA GLY A 132 -1.22 -11.32 -5.41
C GLY A 132 -2.14 -10.39 -4.63
N GLY A 133 -3.39 -10.24 -5.04
CA GLY A 133 -4.35 -9.42 -4.32
C GLY A 133 -4.74 -10.00 -2.96
N GLY A 134 -5.24 -9.15 -2.07
CA GLY A 134 -5.70 -9.55 -0.75
C GLY A 134 -4.59 -9.86 0.24
N THR A 135 -3.40 -9.33 0.03
CA THR A 135 -2.26 -9.47 0.94
C THR A 135 -1.29 -8.29 0.76
N TRP A 136 -0.26 -8.25 1.59
CA TRP A 136 0.82 -7.29 1.46
C TRP A 136 1.86 -7.75 0.44
N VAL A 137 2.09 -6.92 -0.56
CA VAL A 137 3.07 -7.17 -1.62
C VAL A 137 4.28 -6.29 -1.40
N TYR A 138 5.44 -6.92 -1.26
CA TYR A 138 6.69 -6.21 -1.04
C TYR A 138 7.19 -5.55 -2.33
N LEU A 139 7.46 -4.25 -2.28
CA LEU A 139 8.03 -3.50 -3.41
C LEU A 139 9.55 -3.35 -3.32
N GLY A 140 10.08 -3.21 -2.13
CA GLY A 140 11.49 -2.99 -1.93
C GLY A 140 11.77 -2.29 -0.60
N THR A 141 13.06 -2.08 -0.32
CA THR A 141 13.52 -1.37 0.86
C THR A 141 14.28 -0.13 0.43
N PHE A 142 13.91 1.02 0.98
CA PHE A 142 14.41 2.32 0.56
C PHE A 142 14.78 3.17 1.76
N ASP A 143 15.69 4.10 1.54
CA ASP A 143 16.04 5.09 2.55
C ASP A 143 15.07 6.27 2.49
N PHE A 144 14.51 6.63 3.63
CA PHE A 144 13.62 7.78 3.76
C PHE A 144 14.18 8.76 4.79
N ALA A 145 14.02 10.03 4.51
CA ALA A 145 14.33 11.09 5.46
C ALA A 145 13.20 11.21 6.50
N GLN A 146 13.52 11.81 7.64
CA GLN A 146 12.53 12.19 8.62
C GLN A 146 11.57 13.24 8.03
N GLY A 147 10.30 13.10 8.31
CA GLY A 147 9.30 14.07 7.84
C GLY A 147 8.17 13.47 7.04
#